data_87ad3a7ceab3e94f56ef9afeda4562e5
#
_entry.id   87ad3a7ceab3e94f56ef9afeda4562e5
#
_cell.length_a   1.000
_cell.length_b   1.000
_cell.length_c   1.000
_cell.angle_alpha   90.00
_cell.angle_beta   90.00
_cell.angle_gamma   90.00
#
_symmetry.space_group_name_H-M   'P 1'
#
loop_
_entity.id
_entity.type
_entity.pdbx_description
1 polymer ?
#
loop_
_entity_poly.entity_id
_entity_poly.type
_entity_poly.pdbx_seq_one_letter_code
_entity_poly.pdbx_strand_id
1 'polypeptide(L)' 'MSIAVNLDEKLVNDARAQSKVLSRSVTKQIEHWAKIGHIAEDNPDLTYSQIIDILLGSEDYKAGNIEIYKRGIL' A
#
# COMPACT_ATOMS: atom_id res chain seq x y z
N MET A 1 -7.87 1.81 -16.15
CA MET A 1 -7.48 3.01 -16.90
C MET A 1 -6.25 3.64 -16.26
N SER A 2 -5.25 4.01 -17.03
CA SER A 2 -4.09 4.70 -16.47
C SER A 2 -4.16 6.18 -16.77
N ILE A 3 -3.70 6.96 -15.80
CA ILE A 3 -3.70 8.41 -15.88
C ILE A 3 -2.29 8.89 -15.59
N ALA A 4 -1.79 9.82 -16.40
CA ALA A 4 -0.49 10.43 -16.16
C ALA A 4 -0.61 11.46 -15.05
N VAL A 5 0.33 11.42 -14.11
CA VAL A 5 0.37 12.35 -12.98
C VAL A 5 1.79 12.89 -12.88
N ASN A 6 1.91 14.20 -12.71
CA ASN A 6 3.20 14.83 -12.48
C ASN A 6 3.53 14.76 -10.99
N LEU A 7 4.67 14.16 -10.68
CA LEU A 7 5.12 13.95 -9.30
C LEU A 7 6.44 14.64 -9.04
N ASP A 8 6.68 14.94 -7.78
CA ASP A 8 7.94 15.50 -7.34
C ASP A 8 9.09 14.53 -7.65
N GLU A 9 10.18 15.07 -8.19
CA GLU A 9 11.32 14.26 -8.60
C GLU A 9 11.95 13.50 -7.43
N LYS A 10 12.05 14.12 -6.27
CA LYS A 10 12.59 13.46 -5.09
C LYS A 10 11.76 12.26 -4.69
N LEU A 11 10.44 12.41 -4.71
CA LEU A 11 9.52 11.32 -4.39
C LEU A 11 9.70 10.15 -5.36
N VAL A 12 9.83 10.46 -6.65
CA VAL A 12 10.02 9.42 -7.66
C VAL A 12 11.35 8.71 -7.47
N ASN A 13 12.41 9.44 -7.13
CA ASN A 13 13.72 8.84 -6.87
C ASN A 13 13.69 7.94 -5.64
N ASP A 14 12.99 8.35 -4.58
CA ASP A 14 12.82 7.52 -3.39
C ASP A 14 12.05 6.24 -3.75
N ALA A 15 11.04 6.36 -4.60
CA ALA A 15 10.27 5.21 -5.05
C ALA A 15 11.13 4.24 -5.87
N ARG A 16 12.05 4.77 -6.69
CA ARG A 16 12.98 3.91 -7.46
C ARG A 16 13.87 3.10 -6.53
N ALA A 17 14.40 3.74 -5.48
CA ALA A 17 15.25 3.04 -4.52
C ALA A 17 14.48 1.92 -3.83
N GLN A 18 13.27 2.19 -3.38
CA GLN A 18 12.44 1.19 -2.73
C GLN A 18 12.03 0.08 -3.68
N SER A 19 11.72 0.42 -4.93
CA SER A 19 11.27 -0.58 -5.91
C SER A 19 12.34 -1.63 -6.20
N LYS A 20 13.61 -1.24 -6.18
CA LYS A 20 14.72 -2.18 -6.38
C LYS A 20 14.80 -3.17 -5.23
N VAL A 21 14.66 -2.69 -3.99
CA VAL A 21 14.74 -3.53 -2.79
C VAL A 21 13.58 -4.51 -2.73
N LEU A 22 12.37 -4.05 -3.08
CA LEU A 22 11.15 -4.82 -2.91
C LEU A 22 10.70 -5.53 -4.19
N SER A 23 11.51 -5.44 -5.25
CA SER A 23 11.22 -6.11 -6.54
C SER A 23 9.83 -5.75 -7.08
N ARG A 24 9.49 -4.48 -7.01
CA ARG A 24 8.23 -3.97 -7.57
C ARG A 24 8.51 -2.77 -8.47
N SER A 25 7.57 -2.44 -9.37
CA SER A 25 7.73 -1.30 -10.25
C SER A 25 7.64 0.00 -9.47
N VAL A 26 8.21 1.08 -10.03
CA VAL A 26 8.11 2.41 -9.43
C VAL A 26 6.65 2.83 -9.28
N THR A 27 5.85 2.60 -10.32
CA THR A 27 4.42 2.93 -10.28
C THR A 27 3.71 2.19 -9.16
N LYS A 28 3.98 0.89 -9.01
CA LYS A 28 3.37 0.09 -7.94
C LYS A 28 3.81 0.57 -6.56
N GLN A 29 5.08 0.99 -6.43
CA GLN A 29 5.56 1.52 -5.16
C GLN A 29 4.83 2.80 -4.79
N ILE A 30 4.62 3.70 -5.74
CA ILE A 30 3.91 4.94 -5.49
C ILE A 30 2.45 4.68 -5.19
N GLU A 31 1.82 3.76 -5.91
CA GLU A 31 0.44 3.36 -5.63
C GLU A 31 0.29 2.78 -4.24
N HIS A 32 1.26 2.01 -3.80
CA HIS A 32 1.26 1.44 -2.45
C HIS A 32 1.30 2.55 -1.40
N TRP A 33 2.20 3.52 -1.57
CA TRP A 33 2.27 4.66 -0.65
C TRP A 33 0.99 5.47 -0.65
N ALA A 34 0.38 5.67 -1.83
CA ALA A 34 -0.86 6.42 -1.94
C ALA A 34 -2.00 5.73 -1.21
N LYS A 35 -2.09 4.41 -1.31
CA LYS A 35 -3.10 3.63 -0.59
C LYS A 35 -2.92 3.75 0.91
N ILE A 36 -1.69 3.64 1.39
CA ILE A 36 -1.38 3.79 2.81
C ILE A 36 -1.78 5.18 3.29
N GLY A 37 -1.39 6.20 2.54
CA GLY A 37 -1.69 7.58 2.89
C GLY A 37 -3.20 7.86 2.92
N HIS A 38 -3.93 7.32 1.96
CA HIS A 38 -5.38 7.48 1.90
C HIS A 38 -6.03 6.88 3.16
N ILE A 39 -5.64 5.67 3.52
CA ILE A 39 -6.18 5.01 4.70
C ILE A 39 -5.81 5.79 5.97
N ALA A 40 -4.57 6.26 6.05
CA ALA A 40 -4.10 7.01 7.20
C ALA A 40 -4.85 8.33 7.37
N GLU A 41 -5.12 9.03 6.29
CA GLU A 41 -5.85 10.29 6.36
C GLU A 41 -7.29 10.10 6.79
N ASP A 42 -7.91 9.01 6.32
CA ASP A 42 -9.29 8.71 6.69
C ASP A 42 -9.39 8.16 8.13
N ASN A 43 -8.30 7.60 8.65
CA ASN A 43 -8.29 6.92 9.94
C ASN A 43 -7.02 7.30 10.72
N PRO A 44 -6.90 8.55 11.20
CA PRO A 44 -5.66 9.02 11.82
C PRO A 44 -5.25 8.26 13.09
N ASP A 45 -6.14 7.48 13.67
CA ASP A 45 -5.83 6.70 14.87
C ASP A 45 -5.11 5.40 14.57
N LEU A 46 -5.05 4.98 13.31
CA LEU A 46 -4.45 3.70 12.93
C LEU A 46 -2.93 3.80 12.90
N THR A 47 -2.27 2.75 13.39
CA THR A 47 -0.83 2.60 13.23
C THR A 47 -0.53 2.08 11.83
N TYR A 48 0.72 2.19 11.41
CA TYR A 48 1.16 1.64 10.13
C TYR A 48 0.85 0.13 10.05
N SER A 49 1.11 -0.61 11.12
CA SER A 49 0.83 -2.05 11.15
C SER A 49 -0.64 -2.35 10.91
N GLN A 50 -1.52 -1.56 11.51
CA GLN A 50 -2.95 -1.74 11.33
C GLN A 50 -3.37 -1.44 9.89
N ILE A 51 -2.77 -0.42 9.27
CA ILE A 51 -3.05 -0.08 7.88
C ILE A 51 -2.63 -1.22 6.95
N ILE A 52 -1.45 -1.78 7.17
CA ILE A 52 -0.96 -2.90 6.37
C ILE A 52 -1.87 -4.11 6.52
N ASP A 53 -2.35 -4.38 7.73
CA ASP A 53 -3.29 -5.47 7.96
C ASP A 53 -4.58 -5.28 7.17
N ILE A 54 -5.09 -4.05 7.11
CA ILE A 54 -6.28 -3.74 6.32
C ILE A 54 -6.03 -4.00 4.83
N LEU A 55 -4.89 -3.57 4.32
CA LEU A 55 -4.55 -3.77 2.91
C LEU A 55 -4.41 -5.25 2.57
N LEU A 56 -3.72 -6.00 3.41
CA LEU A 56 -3.55 -7.43 3.21
C LEU A 56 -4.87 -8.17 3.34
N GLY A 57 -5.67 -7.78 4.33
CA GLY A 57 -6.99 -8.37 4.52
C GLY A 57 -7.90 -8.18 3.32
N SER A 58 -7.87 -6.99 2.73
CA SER A 58 -8.66 -6.71 1.55
C SER A 58 -8.24 -7.59 0.37
N GLU A 59 -6.95 -7.77 0.17
CA GLU A 59 -6.44 -8.62 -0.90
C GLU A 59 -6.74 -10.09 -0.63
N ASP A 60 -6.55 -10.53 0.61
CA ASP A 60 -6.85 -11.89 1.02
C ASP A 60 -8.32 -12.21 0.84
N TYR A 61 -9.17 -11.26 1.14
CA TYR A 61 -10.60 -11.41 0.95
C TYR A 61 -10.93 -11.64 -0.53
N LYS A 62 -10.36 -10.81 -1.39
CA LYS A 62 -10.57 -10.94 -2.84
C LYS A 62 -10.05 -12.25 -3.38
N ALA A 63 -8.99 -12.78 -2.79
CA ALA A 63 -8.40 -14.04 -3.19
C ALA A 63 -9.05 -15.25 -2.52
N GLY A 64 -9.98 -15.03 -1.61
CA GLY A 64 -10.64 -16.10 -0.88
C GLY A 64 -9.92 -16.53 0.39
N ASN A 65 -8.96 -15.77 0.86
CA ASN A 65 -8.15 -16.10 2.03
C ASN A 65 -8.66 -15.44 3.31
N ILE A 66 -9.96 -15.48 3.49
CA ILE A 66 -10.62 -14.79 4.60
C ILE A 66 -10.13 -15.26 5.96
N GLU A 67 -9.84 -16.54 6.10
CA GLU A 67 -9.39 -17.10 7.36
C GLU A 67 -8.06 -16.51 7.80
N ILE A 68 -7.15 -16.30 6.87
CA ILE A 68 -5.86 -15.69 7.15
C ILE A 68 -6.07 -14.27 7.65
N TYR A 69 -6.96 -13.54 7.02
CA TYR A 69 -7.29 -12.19 7.42
C TYR A 69 -7.85 -12.14 8.85
N LYS A 70 -8.78 -13.03 9.15
CA LYS A 70 -9.38 -13.08 10.49
C LYS A 70 -8.33 -13.33 11.57
N ARG A 71 -7.38 -14.21 11.30
CA ARG A 71 -6.31 -14.48 12.25
C ARG A 71 -5.39 -13.28 12.44
N GLY A 72 -5.20 -12.51 11.40
CA GLY A 72 -4.40 -11.30 11.47
C GLY A 72 -5.02 -10.23 12.33
N ILE A 73 -6.34 -10.22 12.43
CA ILE A 73 -7.05 -9.27 13.26
C ILE A 73 -7.01 -9.66 14.73
N LEU A 74 -7.08 -10.91 15.00
CA LEU A 74 -7.12 -11.44 16.35
C LEU A 74 -5.73 -11.44 16.97
#